data_120ca6713fd6ae98ad800a0b28a025ba
#
_entry.id   120ca6713fd6ae98ad800a0b28a025ba
#
_cell.length_a   1.000
_cell.length_b   1.000
_cell.length_c   1.000
_cell.angle_alpha   90.00
_cell.angle_beta   90.00
_cell.angle_gamma   90.00
#
_symmetry.space_group_name_H-M   'P 1'
#
loop_
_entity.id
_entity.type
_entity.pdbx_description
1 polymer ?
#
loop_
_entity_poly.entity_id
_entity_poly.type
_entity_poly.pdbx_seq_one_letter_code
_entity_poly.pdbx_strand_id
1 'polypeptide(L)'
;MEQLGFEGMPRRLYTCTPTRLATWLDCPRRYRFGYLDRPSPPKGPPWAHNSLGASVHNALAGWWRLPLAQRTVSAAGTLLDRGWVGEGFADETQSVRHRERARQMVEGYVAALDPADEALGVERTVATRTDKIAVSGRIDRLDSRHEADGPELVVVDYKSGRHVLTTDDARSSMALAIYALAAGRVLRRPCRRVELHHLPTGEVLAWSHTDESLARHLGRAEDIAEECAVADERMRDGLPPERYDEVFAPRPSASCGWCDYLRHCPEGAAAAIRRRPWDGLSQD
;
A
#
# COMPACT_ATOMS: atom_id res chain seq x y z
N MET A 1 -41.29 -5.44 -21.79
CA MET A 1 -41.51 -4.43 -20.74
C MET A 1 -40.19 -3.65 -20.64
N GLU A 2 -40.17 -2.45 -21.24
CA GLU A 2 -39.03 -1.56 -21.10
C GLU A 2 -38.96 -1.09 -19.66
N GLN A 3 -37.83 -1.35 -19.03
CA GLN A 3 -37.52 -0.88 -17.69
C GLN A 3 -37.18 0.61 -17.81
N LEU A 4 -38.12 1.46 -17.42
CA LEU A 4 -37.94 2.89 -17.32
C LEU A 4 -36.75 3.14 -16.37
N GLY A 5 -35.60 3.53 -16.93
CA GLY A 5 -34.48 4.03 -16.17
C GLY A 5 -34.90 5.27 -15.41
N PHE A 6 -34.72 5.30 -14.08
CA PHE A 6 -34.92 6.50 -13.27
C PHE A 6 -33.88 7.53 -13.67
N GLU A 7 -34.26 8.44 -14.58
CA GLU A 7 -33.50 9.66 -14.84
C GLU A 7 -33.42 10.46 -13.52
N GLY A 8 -32.19 10.59 -12.99
CA GLY A 8 -31.94 11.34 -11.75
C GLY A 8 -31.36 10.54 -10.58
N MET A 9 -31.17 9.21 -10.68
CA MET A 9 -30.36 8.52 -9.65
C MET A 9 -28.90 8.93 -9.76
N PRO A 10 -28.24 9.33 -8.65
CA PRO A 10 -26.82 9.64 -8.68
C PRO A 10 -26.03 8.42 -9.15
N ARG A 11 -25.20 8.59 -10.18
CA ARG A 11 -24.31 7.53 -10.70
C ARG A 11 -23.50 6.99 -9.52
N ARG A 12 -23.59 5.68 -9.27
CA ARG A 12 -22.78 5.06 -8.22
C ARG A 12 -21.31 5.20 -8.55
N LEU A 13 -20.58 5.93 -7.69
CA LEU A 13 -19.16 6.13 -7.85
C LEU A 13 -18.42 4.79 -7.80
N TYR A 14 -17.42 4.64 -8.66
CA TYR A 14 -16.53 3.48 -8.58
C TYR A 14 -15.70 3.57 -7.30
N THR A 15 -15.79 2.53 -6.46
CA THR A 15 -15.08 2.48 -5.18
C THR A 15 -13.78 1.71 -5.33
N CYS A 16 -12.66 2.33 -5.00
CA CYS A 16 -11.34 1.75 -5.15
C CYS A 16 -10.35 2.13 -4.03
N THR A 17 -9.21 1.48 -4.07
CA THR A 17 -8.02 1.84 -3.28
C THR A 17 -6.84 2.02 -4.23
N PRO A 18 -5.79 2.78 -3.86
CA PRO A 18 -4.58 2.88 -4.67
C PRO A 18 -3.97 1.51 -5.01
N THR A 19 -3.98 0.57 -4.06
CA THR A 19 -3.51 -0.81 -4.27
C THR A 19 -4.33 -1.54 -5.33
N ARG A 20 -5.66 -1.36 -5.33
CA ARG A 20 -6.53 -1.98 -6.35
C ARG A 20 -6.21 -1.45 -7.74
N LEU A 21 -6.02 -0.14 -7.88
CA LEU A 21 -5.63 0.51 -9.14
C LEU A 21 -4.24 0.06 -9.60
N ALA A 22 -3.26 0.00 -8.69
CA ALA A 22 -1.93 -0.49 -8.98
C ALA A 22 -1.95 -1.96 -9.46
N THR A 23 -2.79 -2.80 -8.84
CA THR A 23 -2.92 -4.21 -9.26
C THR A 23 -3.45 -4.33 -10.70
N TRP A 24 -4.36 -3.45 -11.12
CA TRP A 24 -4.83 -3.38 -12.51
C TRP A 24 -3.70 -3.01 -13.48
N LEU A 25 -2.94 -1.99 -13.12
CA LEU A 25 -1.78 -1.56 -13.92
C LEU A 25 -0.72 -2.64 -14.02
N ASP A 26 -0.47 -3.37 -12.93
CA ASP A 26 0.50 -4.46 -12.93
C ASP A 26 0.05 -5.61 -13.85
N CYS A 27 -1.18 -6.08 -13.65
CA CYS A 27 -1.71 -7.22 -14.40
C CYS A 27 -3.23 -7.35 -14.24
N PRO A 28 -4.03 -7.13 -15.33
CA PRO A 28 -5.48 -7.28 -15.29
C PRO A 28 -5.94 -8.68 -14.84
N ARG A 29 -5.22 -9.75 -15.22
CA ARG A 29 -5.54 -11.11 -14.76
C ARG A 29 -5.34 -11.26 -13.24
N ARG A 30 -4.27 -10.70 -12.67
CA ARG A 30 -4.06 -10.66 -11.21
C ARG A 30 -5.17 -9.88 -10.52
N TYR A 31 -5.59 -8.78 -11.12
CA TYR A 31 -6.72 -7.98 -10.63
C TYR A 31 -8.00 -8.82 -10.60
N ARG A 32 -8.34 -9.53 -11.68
CA ARG A 32 -9.52 -10.41 -11.73
C ARG A 32 -9.46 -11.45 -10.62
N PHE A 33 -8.35 -12.18 -10.49
CA PHE A 33 -8.18 -13.21 -9.46
C PHE A 33 -8.37 -12.67 -8.03
N GLY A 34 -7.85 -11.47 -7.75
CA GLY A 34 -7.90 -10.89 -6.41
C GLY A 34 -9.23 -10.22 -6.07
N TYR A 35 -9.90 -9.62 -7.06
CA TYR A 35 -11.04 -8.74 -6.79
C TYR A 35 -12.37 -9.21 -7.37
N LEU A 36 -12.37 -10.03 -8.40
CA LEU A 36 -13.61 -10.37 -9.13
C LEU A 36 -14.00 -11.83 -9.05
N ASP A 37 -13.07 -12.77 -9.20
CA ASP A 37 -13.36 -14.20 -9.18
C ASP A 37 -13.99 -14.63 -7.85
N ARG A 38 -15.07 -15.42 -7.91
CA ARG A 38 -15.75 -15.98 -6.74
C ARG A 38 -16.04 -17.47 -6.96
N PRO A 39 -15.38 -18.39 -6.24
CA PRO A 39 -14.31 -18.15 -5.27
C PRO A 39 -13.01 -17.62 -5.93
N SER A 40 -12.26 -16.81 -5.19
CA SER A 40 -10.93 -16.40 -5.66
C SER A 40 -9.99 -17.61 -5.71
N PRO A 41 -9.14 -17.75 -6.73
CA PRO A 41 -8.11 -18.79 -6.75
C PRO A 41 -7.25 -18.75 -5.48
N PRO A 42 -6.83 -19.89 -4.93
CA PRO A 42 -5.99 -19.93 -3.74
C PRO A 42 -4.64 -19.26 -4.01
N LYS A 43 -4.23 -18.41 -3.08
CA LYS A 43 -2.92 -17.76 -3.12
C LYS A 43 -1.79 -18.76 -2.89
N GLY A 44 -0.60 -18.39 -3.33
CA GLY A 44 0.64 -19.05 -2.95
C GLY A 44 0.96 -18.90 -1.46
N PRO A 45 2.07 -19.47 -1.00
CA PRO A 45 2.53 -19.32 0.37
C PRO A 45 2.81 -17.83 0.68
N PRO A 46 2.71 -17.42 1.94
CA PRO A 46 3.06 -16.07 2.36
C PRO A 46 4.52 -15.73 2.00
N TRP A 47 4.76 -14.47 1.67
CA TRP A 47 6.11 -13.96 1.41
C TRP A 47 6.72 -13.44 2.71
N ALA A 48 7.90 -13.91 3.09
CA ALA A 48 8.56 -13.52 4.34
C ALA A 48 8.84 -12.00 4.44
N HIS A 49 9.12 -11.34 3.31
CA HIS A 49 9.28 -9.88 3.31
C HIS A 49 7.97 -9.13 3.61
N ASN A 50 6.81 -9.68 3.26
CA ASN A 50 5.51 -9.12 3.64
C ASN A 50 5.24 -9.32 5.14
N SER A 51 5.57 -10.50 5.67
CA SER A 51 5.46 -10.81 7.11
C SER A 51 6.35 -9.90 7.96
N LEU A 52 7.61 -9.69 7.52
CA LEU A 52 8.54 -8.75 8.14
C LEU A 52 7.97 -7.33 8.10
N GLY A 53 7.53 -6.86 6.92
CA GLY A 53 6.96 -5.52 6.77
C GLY A 53 5.74 -5.30 7.67
N ALA A 54 4.81 -6.26 7.70
CA ALA A 54 3.62 -6.19 8.55
C ALA A 54 3.99 -6.12 10.04
N SER A 55 4.98 -6.92 10.49
CA SER A 55 5.47 -6.90 11.87
C SER A 55 6.05 -5.53 12.26
N VAL A 56 6.85 -4.94 11.37
CA VAL A 56 7.47 -3.61 11.57
C VAL A 56 6.40 -2.51 11.63
N HIS A 57 5.47 -2.47 10.68
CA HIS A 57 4.38 -1.47 10.66
C HIS A 57 3.51 -1.58 11.91
N ASN A 58 3.15 -2.80 12.33
CA ASN A 58 2.36 -3.03 13.54
C ASN A 58 3.09 -2.58 14.82
N ALA A 59 4.40 -2.82 14.90
CA ALA A 59 5.20 -2.39 16.05
C ALA A 59 5.28 -0.87 16.15
N LEU A 60 5.55 -0.18 15.04
CA LEU A 60 5.57 1.28 14.98
C LEU A 60 4.21 1.89 15.29
N ALA A 61 3.14 1.32 14.72
CA ALA A 61 1.78 1.74 15.02
C ALA A 61 1.43 1.55 16.51
N GLY A 62 1.85 0.44 17.09
CA GLY A 62 1.69 0.17 18.51
C GLY A 62 2.44 1.17 19.38
N TRP A 63 3.67 1.50 19.02
CA TRP A 63 4.52 2.45 19.75
C TRP A 63 3.91 3.86 19.79
N TRP A 64 3.43 4.37 18.67
CA TRP A 64 2.75 5.66 18.60
C TRP A 64 1.48 5.75 19.44
N ARG A 65 0.82 4.62 19.70
CA ARG A 65 -0.39 4.54 20.53
C ARG A 65 -0.10 4.43 22.03
N LEU A 66 1.17 4.22 22.42
CA LEU A 66 1.54 4.20 23.82
C LEU A 66 1.39 5.59 24.46
N PRO A 67 1.06 5.66 25.76
CA PRO A 67 1.23 6.88 26.54
C PRO A 67 2.69 7.38 26.47
N LEU A 68 2.90 8.69 26.46
CA LEU A 68 4.22 9.31 26.30
C LEU A 68 5.30 8.68 27.19
N ALA A 69 4.99 8.48 28.48
CA ALA A 69 5.93 7.89 29.43
C ALA A 69 6.35 6.44 29.10
N GLN A 70 5.63 5.76 28.21
CA GLN A 70 5.91 4.39 27.77
C GLN A 70 6.55 4.32 26.38
N ARG A 71 6.69 5.44 25.68
CA ARG A 71 7.30 5.51 24.34
C ARG A 71 8.82 5.41 24.44
N THR A 72 9.32 4.27 24.89
CA THR A 72 10.74 3.97 24.98
C THR A 72 11.21 3.16 23.78
N VAL A 73 12.52 3.16 23.52
CA VAL A 73 13.15 2.31 22.49
C VAL A 73 12.87 0.83 22.78
N SER A 74 13.05 0.40 24.01
CA SER A 74 12.78 -1.00 24.43
C SER A 74 11.31 -1.41 24.26
N ALA A 75 10.36 -0.47 24.42
CA ALA A 75 8.95 -0.76 24.18
C ALA A 75 8.68 -1.07 22.71
N ALA A 76 9.37 -0.38 21.78
CA ALA A 76 9.25 -0.65 20.36
C ALA A 76 9.72 -2.06 19.98
N GLY A 77 10.89 -2.49 20.51
CA GLY A 77 11.39 -3.85 20.34
C GLY A 77 10.46 -4.90 20.92
N THR A 78 9.89 -4.64 22.12
CA THR A 78 8.92 -5.54 22.74
C THR A 78 7.63 -5.68 21.93
N LEU A 79 7.15 -4.60 21.33
CA LEU A 79 5.97 -4.62 20.44
C LEU A 79 6.25 -5.44 19.18
N LEU A 80 7.44 -5.31 18.60
CA LEU A 80 7.84 -6.13 17.45
C LEU A 80 7.86 -7.62 17.81
N ASP A 81 8.52 -7.99 18.92
CA ASP A 81 8.63 -9.38 19.34
C ASP A 81 7.25 -10.02 19.57
N ARG A 82 6.34 -9.29 20.20
CA ARG A 82 4.96 -9.75 20.46
C ARG A 82 4.11 -9.87 19.20
N GLY A 83 4.36 -9.00 18.24
CA GLY A 83 3.61 -8.94 16.99
C GLY A 83 4.30 -9.62 15.81
N TRP A 84 5.35 -10.41 16.04
CA TRP A 84 6.11 -11.06 14.99
C TRP A 84 5.28 -12.07 14.20
N VAL A 85 5.27 -11.93 12.88
CA VAL A 85 4.64 -12.84 11.92
C VAL A 85 5.72 -13.75 11.33
N GLY A 86 5.75 -15.01 11.72
CA GLY A 86 6.80 -15.98 11.35
C GLY A 86 6.52 -16.73 10.04
N GLU A 87 5.58 -16.28 9.21
CA GLU A 87 5.20 -16.98 7.98
C GLU A 87 6.11 -16.63 6.80
N GLY A 88 6.35 -17.61 5.91
CA GLY A 88 7.12 -17.42 4.67
C GLY A 88 8.63 -17.54 4.82
N PHE A 89 9.18 -17.65 6.02
CA PHE A 89 10.60 -17.92 6.25
C PHE A 89 10.95 -19.36 5.93
N ALA A 90 12.24 -19.62 5.65
CA ALA A 90 12.71 -20.96 5.31
C ALA A 90 12.60 -21.95 6.49
N ASP A 91 12.91 -21.45 7.68
CA ASP A 91 12.91 -22.17 8.95
C ASP A 91 12.87 -21.20 10.13
N GLU A 92 12.78 -21.77 11.34
CA GLU A 92 12.75 -20.98 12.59
C GLU A 92 14.05 -20.18 12.79
N THR A 93 15.20 -20.73 12.42
CA THR A 93 16.49 -20.04 12.56
C THR A 93 16.53 -18.77 11.71
N GLN A 94 16.06 -18.86 10.47
CA GLN A 94 15.94 -17.69 9.60
C GLN A 94 14.93 -16.69 10.16
N SER A 95 13.77 -17.16 10.64
CA SER A 95 12.73 -16.32 11.24
C SER A 95 13.27 -15.54 12.44
N VAL A 96 13.94 -16.20 13.39
CA VAL A 96 14.55 -15.59 14.57
C VAL A 96 15.59 -14.53 14.19
N ARG A 97 16.49 -14.85 13.24
CA ARG A 97 17.50 -13.88 12.76
C ARG A 97 16.86 -12.63 12.17
N HIS A 98 15.84 -12.77 11.34
CA HIS A 98 15.16 -11.62 10.74
C HIS A 98 14.28 -10.85 11.74
N ARG A 99 13.73 -11.51 12.75
CA ARG A 99 13.04 -10.85 13.86
C ARG A 99 14.01 -9.93 14.64
N GLU A 100 15.20 -10.42 14.95
CA GLU A 100 16.21 -9.62 15.63
C GLU A 100 16.64 -8.39 14.82
N ARG A 101 16.86 -8.55 13.52
CA ARG A 101 17.16 -7.43 12.61
C ARG A 101 16.01 -6.42 12.53
N ALA A 102 14.77 -6.90 12.44
CA ALA A 102 13.59 -6.04 12.42
C ALA A 102 13.43 -5.30 13.76
N ARG A 103 13.77 -5.94 14.88
CA ARG A 103 13.80 -5.31 16.19
C ARG A 103 14.81 -4.16 16.24
N GLN A 104 16.04 -4.39 15.81
CA GLN A 104 17.08 -3.37 15.73
C GLN A 104 16.68 -2.21 14.82
N MET A 105 16.05 -2.52 13.67
CA MET A 105 15.52 -1.51 12.74
C MET A 105 14.46 -0.62 13.40
N VAL A 106 13.49 -1.20 14.09
CA VAL A 106 12.41 -0.46 14.79
C VAL A 106 12.98 0.35 15.95
N GLU A 107 13.86 -0.25 16.77
CA GLU A 107 14.51 0.42 17.89
C GLU A 107 15.39 1.59 17.42
N GLY A 108 16.18 1.39 16.36
CA GLY A 108 17.01 2.45 15.74
C GLY A 108 16.16 3.60 15.20
N TYR A 109 15.04 3.28 14.55
CA TYR A 109 14.14 4.30 14.02
C TYR A 109 13.51 5.13 15.13
N VAL A 110 12.94 4.51 16.18
CA VAL A 110 12.30 5.28 17.26
C VAL A 110 13.29 6.02 18.13
N ALA A 111 14.56 5.56 18.22
CA ALA A 111 15.62 6.27 18.94
C ALA A 111 15.96 7.64 18.31
N ALA A 112 15.67 7.82 17.01
CA ALA A 112 15.89 9.07 16.28
C ALA A 112 14.67 10.01 16.33
N LEU A 113 13.55 9.59 16.91
CA LEU A 113 12.33 10.40 17.05
C LEU A 113 12.28 11.12 18.39
N ASP A 114 11.59 12.26 18.42
CA ASP A 114 11.16 12.84 19.70
C ASP A 114 9.91 12.08 20.18
N PRO A 115 9.96 11.41 21.33
CA PRO A 115 8.78 10.72 21.85
C PRO A 115 7.59 11.64 22.13
N ALA A 116 7.85 12.94 22.32
CA ALA A 116 6.81 13.96 22.55
C ALA A 116 6.08 14.39 21.28
N ASP A 117 6.61 14.04 20.10
CA ASP A 117 5.90 14.29 18.83
C ASP A 117 4.53 13.60 18.85
N GLU A 118 3.53 14.32 18.37
CA GLU A 118 2.17 13.79 18.26
C GLU A 118 1.82 13.49 16.81
N ALA A 119 1.67 12.19 16.52
CA ALA A 119 1.07 11.77 15.27
C ALA A 119 -0.46 12.05 15.31
N LEU A 120 -0.97 12.86 14.39
CA LEU A 120 -2.42 13.12 14.25
C LEU A 120 -3.21 11.88 13.83
N GLY A 121 -2.54 10.91 13.26
CA GLY A 121 -3.13 9.65 12.87
C GLY A 121 -2.08 8.56 12.67
N VAL A 122 -2.41 7.36 13.15
CA VAL A 122 -1.58 6.15 12.99
C VAL A 122 -2.47 5.04 12.45
N GLU A 123 -2.03 4.40 11.35
CA GLU A 123 -2.87 3.42 10.62
C GLU A 123 -4.26 4.01 10.31
N ARG A 124 -4.27 5.28 9.91
CA ARG A 124 -5.50 6.04 9.73
C ARG A 124 -6.08 5.82 8.35
N THR A 125 -7.33 5.38 8.30
CA THR A 125 -8.07 5.37 7.03
C THR A 125 -8.48 6.78 6.64
N VAL A 126 -8.15 7.14 5.40
CA VAL A 126 -8.58 8.38 4.75
C VAL A 126 -9.34 8.05 3.48
N ALA A 127 -10.29 8.89 3.12
CA ALA A 127 -11.05 8.73 1.91
C ALA A 127 -11.32 10.08 1.25
N THR A 128 -11.40 10.07 -0.06
CA THR A 128 -11.83 11.23 -0.84
C THR A 128 -12.71 10.76 -1.99
N ARG A 129 -13.49 11.68 -2.54
CA ARG A 129 -14.34 11.40 -3.71
C ARG A 129 -14.21 12.50 -4.74
N THR A 130 -14.45 12.14 -5.98
CA THR A 130 -14.71 13.04 -7.10
C THR A 130 -16.09 12.71 -7.68
N ASP A 131 -16.41 13.25 -8.83
CA ASP A 131 -17.65 12.91 -9.55
C ASP A 131 -17.57 11.52 -10.23
N LYS A 132 -16.36 10.92 -10.30
CA LYS A 132 -16.10 9.64 -10.95
C LYS A 132 -15.83 8.50 -9.97
N ILE A 133 -15.04 8.77 -8.93
CA ILE A 133 -14.52 7.75 -8.02
C ILE A 133 -14.69 8.11 -6.54
N ALA A 134 -14.78 7.07 -5.72
CA ALA A 134 -14.58 7.14 -4.28
C ALA A 134 -13.33 6.31 -3.94
N VAL A 135 -12.26 6.97 -3.52
CA VAL A 135 -10.99 6.32 -3.22
C VAL A 135 -10.68 6.42 -1.74
N SER A 136 -10.27 5.31 -1.16
CA SER A 136 -9.86 5.22 0.24
C SER A 136 -8.54 4.47 0.38
N GLY A 137 -7.85 4.73 1.48
CA GLY A 137 -6.63 4.02 1.81
C GLY A 137 -6.22 4.26 3.25
N ARG A 138 -5.16 3.59 3.68
CA ARG A 138 -4.66 3.67 5.04
C ARG A 138 -3.27 4.28 5.03
N ILE A 139 -3.11 5.35 5.78
CA ILE A 139 -1.85 6.07 5.99
C ILE A 139 -1.16 5.43 7.20
N ASP A 140 0.13 5.11 7.10
CA ASP A 140 0.88 4.54 8.23
C ASP A 140 0.96 5.56 9.37
N ARG A 141 1.39 6.79 9.06
CA ARG A 141 1.39 7.90 10.01
C ARG A 141 1.05 9.23 9.33
N LEU A 142 0.29 10.06 10.01
CA LEU A 142 -0.04 11.41 9.60
C LEU A 142 0.45 12.37 10.70
N ASP A 143 1.38 13.24 10.33
CA ASP A 143 1.94 14.26 11.22
C ASP A 143 1.32 15.62 10.98
N SER A 144 1.49 16.52 11.96
CA SER A 144 1.30 17.95 11.78
C SER A 144 2.62 18.65 12.05
N ARG A 145 3.12 19.40 11.06
CA ARG A 145 4.33 20.17 11.22
C ARG A 145 4.03 21.66 11.05
N HIS A 146 4.79 22.50 11.74
CA HIS A 146 4.72 23.94 11.59
C HIS A 146 5.73 24.35 10.52
N GLU A 147 5.22 24.81 9.39
CA GLU A 147 6.00 25.40 8.31
C GLU A 147 5.84 26.94 8.34
N ALA A 148 6.58 27.67 7.50
CA ALA A 148 6.52 29.14 7.47
C ALA A 148 5.12 29.69 7.23
N ASP A 149 4.31 28.99 6.45
CA ASP A 149 2.94 29.37 6.08
C ASP A 149 1.88 28.80 7.05
N GLY A 150 2.30 28.20 8.17
CA GLY A 150 1.40 27.62 9.18
C GLY A 150 1.47 26.12 9.28
N PRO A 151 0.52 25.50 10.00
CA PRO A 151 0.54 24.05 10.23
C PRO A 151 0.13 23.28 8.98
N GLU A 152 1.03 22.45 8.47
CA GLU A 152 0.83 21.53 7.34
C GLU A 152 0.74 20.07 7.81
N LEU A 153 -0.06 19.28 7.10
CA LEU A 153 -0.12 17.83 7.29
C LEU A 153 0.97 17.16 6.45
N VAL A 154 1.58 16.12 7.03
CA VAL A 154 2.61 15.31 6.35
C VAL A 154 2.20 13.84 6.38
N VAL A 155 2.10 13.24 5.19
CA VAL A 155 1.88 11.79 5.05
C VAL A 155 3.20 11.08 5.16
N VAL A 156 3.33 10.17 6.10
CA VAL A 156 4.52 9.32 6.30
C VAL A 156 4.16 7.87 5.99
N ASP A 157 5.02 7.23 5.19
CA ASP A 157 4.90 5.83 4.81
C ASP A 157 6.24 5.12 5.11
N TYR A 158 6.17 4.01 5.84
CA TYR A 158 7.34 3.26 6.25
C TYR A 158 7.77 2.24 5.20
N LYS A 159 9.06 2.17 4.94
CA LYS A 159 9.66 1.20 4.03
C LYS A 159 10.69 0.37 4.77
N SER A 160 10.42 -0.92 4.92
CA SER A 160 11.28 -1.90 5.58
C SER A 160 12.06 -2.80 4.59
N GLY A 161 11.81 -2.62 3.29
CA GLY A 161 12.44 -3.41 2.22
C GLY A 161 13.87 -2.98 1.92
N ARG A 162 14.59 -3.78 1.12
CA ARG A 162 15.99 -3.54 0.70
C ARG A 162 16.14 -2.55 -0.45
N HIS A 163 15.05 -2.19 -1.10
CA HIS A 163 15.11 -1.33 -2.27
C HIS A 163 15.63 0.05 -1.86
N VAL A 164 16.71 0.49 -2.51
CA VAL A 164 17.20 1.86 -2.32
C VAL A 164 16.19 2.81 -2.92
N LEU A 165 15.59 3.62 -2.07
CA LEU A 165 14.58 4.60 -2.45
C LEU A 165 15.23 5.88 -2.93
N THR A 166 14.48 6.64 -3.70
CA THR A 166 14.84 7.96 -4.19
C THR A 166 13.70 8.95 -3.92
N THR A 167 13.98 10.24 -4.01
CA THR A 167 12.93 11.27 -3.93
C THR A 167 11.87 11.09 -5.04
N ASP A 168 12.27 10.51 -6.19
CA ASP A 168 11.34 10.22 -7.27
C ASP A 168 10.31 9.14 -6.89
N ASP A 169 10.63 8.22 -6.00
CA ASP A 169 9.68 7.24 -5.47
C ASP A 169 8.59 7.93 -4.66
N ALA A 170 8.93 8.92 -3.85
CA ALA A 170 7.95 9.73 -3.13
C ALA A 170 7.12 10.59 -4.09
N ARG A 171 7.77 11.25 -5.07
CA ARG A 171 7.15 12.14 -6.05
C ARG A 171 6.17 11.42 -6.97
N SER A 172 6.54 10.24 -7.45
CA SER A 172 5.75 9.48 -8.42
C SER A 172 4.68 8.59 -7.81
N SER A 173 4.64 8.45 -6.49
CA SER A 173 3.69 7.59 -5.79
C SER A 173 2.27 8.14 -5.87
N MET A 174 1.45 7.53 -6.72
CA MET A 174 0.01 7.83 -6.80
C MET A 174 -0.69 7.59 -5.46
N ALA A 175 -0.28 6.57 -4.69
CA ALA A 175 -0.87 6.26 -3.40
C ALA A 175 -0.65 7.40 -2.40
N LEU A 176 0.59 7.89 -2.27
CA LEU A 176 0.92 8.98 -1.36
C LEU A 176 0.23 10.28 -1.74
N ALA A 177 0.18 10.61 -3.04
CA ALA A 177 -0.52 11.79 -3.53
C ALA A 177 -2.03 11.73 -3.22
N ILE A 178 -2.67 10.57 -3.40
CA ILE A 178 -4.08 10.36 -3.04
C ILE A 178 -4.28 10.47 -1.52
N TYR A 179 -3.36 9.93 -0.72
CA TYR A 179 -3.43 10.03 0.74
C TYR A 179 -3.30 11.48 1.21
N ALA A 180 -2.39 12.25 0.61
CA ALA A 180 -2.25 13.68 0.89
C ALA A 180 -3.54 14.45 0.56
N LEU A 181 -4.11 14.24 -0.63
CA LEU A 181 -5.40 14.83 -1.01
C LEU A 181 -6.53 14.46 -0.04
N ALA A 182 -6.63 13.17 0.31
CA ALA A 182 -7.67 12.68 1.19
C ALA A 182 -7.52 13.25 2.61
N ALA A 183 -6.31 13.24 3.17
CA ALA A 183 -6.02 13.81 4.48
C ALA A 183 -6.32 15.30 4.52
N GLY A 184 -5.87 16.05 3.50
CA GLY A 184 -6.12 17.49 3.39
C GLY A 184 -7.61 17.83 3.38
N ARG A 185 -8.41 17.10 2.61
CA ARG A 185 -9.86 17.27 2.53
C ARG A 185 -10.57 16.91 3.83
N VAL A 186 -10.24 15.76 4.42
CA VAL A 186 -10.87 15.28 5.67
C VAL A 186 -10.57 16.20 6.84
N LEU A 187 -9.33 16.65 6.97
CA LEU A 187 -8.90 17.49 8.09
C LEU A 187 -8.99 18.99 7.81
N ARG A 188 -9.36 19.40 6.57
CA ARG A 188 -9.45 20.78 6.12
C ARG A 188 -8.19 21.59 6.39
N ARG A 189 -7.03 20.98 6.13
CA ARG A 189 -5.71 21.57 6.31
C ARG A 189 -4.83 21.23 5.11
N PRO A 190 -3.86 22.09 4.71
CA PRO A 190 -2.92 21.76 3.67
C PRO A 190 -2.20 20.44 3.95
N CYS A 191 -2.09 19.59 2.93
CA CYS A 191 -1.34 18.34 2.97
C CYS A 191 -0.71 18.12 1.60
N ARG A 192 0.48 18.63 1.41
CA ARG A 192 1.25 18.52 0.16
C ARG A 192 2.49 17.68 0.32
N ARG A 193 3.03 17.64 1.54
CA ARG A 193 4.25 16.92 1.86
C ARG A 193 3.99 15.44 2.12
N VAL A 194 4.76 14.59 1.43
CA VAL A 194 4.78 13.14 1.61
C VAL A 194 6.20 12.68 1.90
N GLU A 195 6.36 11.69 2.74
CA GLU A 195 7.66 11.18 3.15
C GLU A 195 7.68 9.64 3.11
N LEU A 196 8.74 9.10 2.51
CA LEU A 196 9.11 7.70 2.62
C LEU A 196 10.22 7.60 3.67
N HIS A 197 9.94 6.92 4.77
CA HIS A 197 10.91 6.64 5.81
C HIS A 197 11.52 5.26 5.57
N HIS A 198 12.73 5.23 5.01
CA HIS A 198 13.44 3.99 4.74
C HIS A 198 14.14 3.50 6.01
N LEU A 199 13.49 2.58 6.71
CA LEU A 199 13.91 2.13 8.04
C LEU A 199 15.29 1.44 8.05
N PRO A 200 15.70 0.65 7.02
CA PRO A 200 17.02 0.03 7.01
C PRO A 200 18.19 1.01 7.01
N THR A 201 18.04 2.19 6.42
CA THR A 201 19.12 3.21 6.31
C THR A 201 18.87 4.41 7.22
N GLY A 202 17.67 4.57 7.76
CA GLY A 202 17.26 5.76 8.51
C GLY A 202 17.02 6.99 7.64
N GLU A 203 17.04 6.86 6.31
CA GLU A 203 16.83 7.97 5.38
C GLU A 203 15.36 8.37 5.30
N VAL A 204 15.12 9.67 5.20
CA VAL A 204 13.79 10.26 4.95
C VAL A 204 13.81 10.93 3.58
N LEU A 205 13.02 10.39 2.67
CA LEU A 205 12.88 10.87 1.31
C LEU A 205 11.56 11.63 1.18
N ALA A 206 11.66 12.94 1.11
CA ALA A 206 10.52 13.84 1.14
C ALA A 206 10.24 14.47 -0.22
N TRP A 207 8.96 14.66 -0.51
CA TRP A 207 8.49 15.43 -1.65
C TRP A 207 7.30 16.31 -1.26
N SER A 208 7.30 17.57 -1.75
CA SER A 208 6.15 18.46 -1.60
C SER A 208 5.47 18.65 -2.96
N HIS A 209 4.25 18.18 -3.06
CA HIS A 209 3.43 18.32 -4.25
C HIS A 209 2.90 19.75 -4.40
N THR A 210 2.74 20.22 -5.64
CA THR A 210 1.87 21.33 -5.96
C THR A 210 0.42 20.87 -6.15
N ASP A 211 -0.53 21.78 -6.14
CA ASP A 211 -1.95 21.45 -6.37
C ASP A 211 -2.16 20.83 -7.76
N GLU A 212 -1.42 21.29 -8.78
CA GLU A 212 -1.44 20.73 -10.12
C GLU A 212 -0.83 19.30 -10.16
N SER A 213 0.21 19.06 -9.36
CA SER A 213 0.79 17.72 -9.24
C SER A 213 -0.20 16.75 -8.60
N LEU A 214 -0.85 17.16 -7.52
CA LEU A 214 -1.90 16.35 -6.88
C LEU A 214 -3.09 16.11 -7.82
N ALA A 215 -3.52 17.13 -8.58
CA ALA A 215 -4.60 17.00 -9.56
C ALA A 215 -4.25 16.00 -10.68
N ARG A 216 -2.99 16.00 -11.17
CA ARG A 216 -2.52 15.00 -12.16
C ARG A 216 -2.56 13.58 -11.63
N HIS A 217 -2.14 13.34 -10.38
CA HIS A 217 -2.22 12.01 -9.76
C HIS A 217 -3.68 11.56 -9.60
N LEU A 218 -4.57 12.47 -9.22
CA LEU A 218 -5.99 12.17 -9.10
C LEU A 218 -6.62 11.85 -10.45
N GLY A 219 -6.34 12.65 -11.49
CA GLY A 219 -6.82 12.39 -12.86
C GLY A 219 -6.35 11.03 -13.36
N ARG A 220 -5.06 10.68 -13.16
CA ARG A 220 -4.55 9.35 -13.49
C ARG A 220 -5.28 8.22 -12.74
N ALA A 221 -5.60 8.43 -11.47
CA ALA A 221 -6.37 7.45 -10.70
C ALA A 221 -7.79 7.29 -11.24
N GLU A 222 -8.42 8.37 -11.69
CA GLU A 222 -9.74 8.35 -12.33
C GLU A 222 -9.72 7.57 -13.64
N ASP A 223 -8.72 7.81 -14.51
CA ASP A 223 -8.58 7.10 -15.78
C ASP A 223 -8.43 5.59 -15.56
N ILE A 224 -7.56 5.18 -14.62
CA ILE A 224 -7.38 3.76 -14.29
C ILE A 224 -8.66 3.17 -13.69
N ALA A 225 -9.33 3.91 -12.84
CA ALA A 225 -10.58 3.47 -12.22
C ALA A 225 -11.72 3.31 -13.25
N GLU A 226 -11.74 4.11 -14.31
CA GLU A 226 -12.68 3.97 -15.42
C GLU A 226 -12.44 2.66 -16.18
N GLU A 227 -11.17 2.33 -16.48
CA GLU A 227 -10.82 1.03 -17.07
C GLU A 227 -11.26 -0.14 -16.17
N CYS A 228 -10.98 -0.06 -14.86
CA CYS A 228 -11.41 -1.06 -13.89
C CYS A 228 -12.93 -1.18 -13.84
N ALA A 229 -13.66 -0.06 -13.84
CA ALA A 229 -15.13 -0.06 -13.79
C ALA A 229 -15.74 -0.75 -14.99
N VAL A 230 -15.23 -0.47 -16.21
CA VAL A 230 -15.67 -1.14 -17.44
C VAL A 230 -15.39 -2.65 -17.39
N ALA A 231 -14.23 -3.05 -16.89
CA ALA A 231 -13.87 -4.46 -16.75
C ALA A 231 -14.78 -5.18 -15.71
N ASP A 232 -15.00 -4.54 -14.57
CA ASP A 232 -15.90 -5.05 -13.53
C ASP A 232 -17.34 -5.20 -14.02
N GLU A 233 -17.81 -4.28 -14.87
CA GLU A 233 -19.13 -4.33 -15.47
C GLU A 233 -19.26 -5.50 -16.42
N ARG A 234 -18.30 -5.67 -17.33
CA ARG A 234 -18.27 -6.83 -18.24
C ARG A 234 -18.32 -8.16 -17.49
N MET A 235 -17.58 -8.26 -16.38
CA MET A 235 -17.58 -9.45 -15.54
C MET A 235 -18.96 -9.68 -14.88
N ARG A 236 -19.60 -8.62 -14.38
CA ARG A 236 -20.95 -8.69 -13.79
C ARG A 236 -22.04 -9.06 -14.81
N ASP A 237 -21.87 -8.60 -16.04
CA ASP A 237 -22.80 -8.89 -17.14
C ASP A 237 -22.65 -10.30 -17.71
N GLY A 238 -21.80 -11.12 -17.09
CA GLY A 238 -21.64 -12.53 -17.43
C GLY A 238 -20.66 -12.77 -18.58
N LEU A 239 -19.55 -12.03 -18.63
CA LEU A 239 -18.46 -12.34 -19.58
C LEU A 239 -18.07 -13.81 -19.46
N PRO A 240 -18.16 -14.59 -20.57
CA PRO A 240 -17.87 -16.02 -20.52
C PRO A 240 -16.36 -16.29 -20.32
N PRO A 241 -15.98 -17.37 -19.60
CA PRO A 241 -14.59 -17.66 -19.23
C PRO A 241 -13.61 -17.68 -20.39
N GLU A 242 -14.01 -18.16 -21.56
CA GLU A 242 -13.21 -18.23 -22.79
C GLU A 242 -12.85 -16.84 -23.33
N ARG A 243 -13.55 -15.81 -22.90
CA ARG A 243 -13.30 -14.40 -23.30
C ARG A 243 -12.63 -13.56 -22.20
N TYR A 244 -12.28 -14.17 -21.07
CA TYR A 244 -11.65 -13.40 -19.98
C TYR A 244 -10.39 -12.68 -20.41
N ASP A 245 -9.60 -13.25 -21.31
CA ASP A 245 -8.34 -12.66 -21.76
C ASP A 245 -8.53 -11.44 -22.71
N GLU A 246 -9.72 -11.25 -23.27
CA GLU A 246 -10.05 -10.03 -24.00
C GLU A 246 -10.09 -8.80 -23.08
N VAL A 247 -10.40 -8.99 -21.80
CA VAL A 247 -10.55 -7.93 -20.79
C VAL A 247 -9.44 -7.99 -19.76
N PHE A 248 -9.09 -9.19 -19.31
CA PHE A 248 -8.15 -9.45 -18.24
C PHE A 248 -6.89 -10.15 -18.73
N ALA A 249 -6.33 -9.64 -19.84
CA ALA A 249 -5.12 -10.20 -20.40
C ALA A 249 -3.98 -10.22 -19.36
N PRO A 250 -3.20 -11.31 -19.29
CA PRO A 250 -2.01 -11.36 -18.45
C PRO A 250 -0.97 -10.36 -18.97
N ARG A 251 -0.17 -9.83 -18.05
CA ARG A 251 1.04 -9.05 -18.37
C ARG A 251 2.28 -9.78 -17.85
N PRO A 252 2.77 -10.81 -18.60
CA PRO A 252 3.91 -11.59 -18.16
C PRO A 252 5.18 -10.75 -18.02
N SER A 253 5.89 -10.90 -16.90
CA SER A 253 7.13 -10.21 -16.62
C SER A 253 7.96 -10.95 -15.58
N ALA A 254 9.19 -10.50 -15.32
CA ALA A 254 10.01 -11.02 -14.23
C ALA A 254 9.33 -10.91 -12.86
N SER A 255 8.44 -9.92 -12.68
CA SER A 255 7.65 -9.72 -11.45
C SER A 255 6.63 -10.84 -11.20
N CYS A 256 6.31 -11.66 -12.21
CA CYS A 256 5.42 -12.81 -12.03
C CYS A 256 5.96 -13.81 -11.00
N GLY A 257 7.29 -13.84 -10.78
CA GLY A 257 7.91 -14.67 -9.73
C GLY A 257 7.44 -14.30 -8.30
N TRP A 258 6.86 -13.10 -8.10
CA TRP A 258 6.29 -12.63 -6.84
C TRP A 258 4.76 -12.64 -6.81
N CYS A 259 4.13 -13.20 -7.86
CA CYS A 259 2.68 -13.19 -7.95
C CYS A 259 2.06 -14.31 -7.10
N ASP A 260 1.14 -13.94 -6.20
CA ASP A 260 0.40 -14.89 -5.36
C ASP A 260 -0.40 -15.92 -6.18
N TYR A 261 -0.72 -15.59 -7.43
CA TYR A 261 -1.55 -16.42 -8.32
C TYR A 261 -0.74 -17.11 -9.43
N LEU A 262 0.59 -17.19 -9.30
CA LEU A 262 1.47 -17.76 -10.34
C LEU A 262 1.05 -19.16 -10.79
N ARG A 263 0.56 -19.99 -9.88
CA ARG A 263 0.11 -21.38 -10.17
C ARG A 263 -1.12 -21.43 -11.09
N HIS A 264 -1.86 -20.32 -11.20
CA HIS A 264 -3.10 -20.21 -11.99
C HIS A 264 -2.89 -19.43 -13.30
N CYS A 265 -1.63 -19.10 -13.64
CA CYS A 265 -1.29 -18.30 -14.81
C CYS A 265 -0.14 -18.94 -15.58
N PRO A 266 -0.43 -19.74 -16.63
CA PRO A 266 0.60 -20.40 -17.43
C PRO A 266 1.60 -19.44 -18.06
N GLU A 267 1.14 -18.29 -18.58
CA GLU A 267 1.97 -17.27 -19.22
C GLU A 267 2.89 -16.59 -18.19
N GLY A 268 2.34 -16.29 -17.01
CA GLY A 268 3.14 -15.77 -15.91
C GLY A 268 4.18 -16.78 -15.43
N ALA A 269 3.83 -18.06 -15.35
CA ALA A 269 4.74 -19.12 -14.96
C ALA A 269 5.88 -19.33 -15.97
N ALA A 270 5.60 -19.13 -17.27
CA ALA A 270 6.60 -19.20 -18.33
C ALA A 270 7.59 -18.02 -18.30
N ALA A 271 7.13 -16.82 -17.90
CA ALA A 271 7.97 -15.63 -17.80
C ALA A 271 8.67 -15.45 -16.44
N ALA A 272 8.23 -16.18 -15.42
CA ALA A 272 8.68 -15.98 -14.06
C ALA A 272 10.10 -16.53 -13.81
N ILE A 273 10.90 -15.75 -13.09
CA ILE A 273 12.03 -16.29 -12.34
C ILE A 273 11.43 -16.90 -11.06
N ARG A 274 11.50 -18.23 -10.92
CA ARG A 274 10.94 -18.89 -9.74
C ARG A 274 11.58 -18.37 -8.46
N ARG A 275 10.74 -18.02 -7.48
CA ARG A 275 11.13 -17.48 -6.18
C ARG A 275 10.63 -18.37 -5.06
N ARG A 276 11.45 -18.52 -4.04
CA ARG A 276 11.04 -19.09 -2.75
C ARG A 276 10.43 -17.97 -1.90
N PRO A 277 9.56 -18.29 -0.95
CA PRO A 277 8.92 -17.28 -0.10
C PRO A 277 9.88 -16.29 0.59
N TRP A 278 11.11 -16.69 0.85
CA TRP A 278 12.13 -15.92 1.55
C TRP A 278 13.18 -15.24 0.64
N ASP A 279 13.11 -15.42 -0.68
CA ASP A 279 14.10 -14.80 -1.60
C ASP A 279 14.07 -13.27 -1.62
N GLY A 280 13.01 -12.64 -1.09
CA GLY A 280 12.91 -11.19 -0.91
C GLY A 280 13.66 -10.63 0.30
N LEU A 281 14.16 -11.50 1.18
CA LEU A 281 14.91 -11.08 2.37
C LEU A 281 16.38 -10.80 2.05
N SER A 282 17.05 -10.02 2.91
CA SER A 282 18.52 -9.88 2.86
C SER A 282 19.19 -11.21 3.16
N GLN A 283 20.27 -11.50 2.46
CA GLN A 283 21.01 -12.77 2.63
C GLN A 283 22.11 -12.67 3.72
N ASP A 284 22.34 -11.47 4.29
CA ASP A 284 23.38 -11.21 5.28
C ASP A 284 22.92 -11.48 6.71
#